data_2c4006506d07c98464b927829491fa49
#
_entry.id   2c4006506d07c98464b927829491fa49
#
_cell.length_a   1.000
_cell.length_b   1.000
_cell.length_c   1.000
_cell.angle_alpha   90.00
_cell.angle_beta   90.00
_cell.angle_gamma   90.00
#
_symmetry.space_group_name_H-M   'P 1'
#
loop_
_entity.id
_entity.type
_entity.pdbx_description
1 polymer ?
#
loop_
_entity_poly.entity_id
_entity_poly.type
_entity_poly.pdbx_seq_one_letter_code
_entity_poly.pdbx_strand_id
1 'polypeptide(L)'
;MSRLYKSPCLFNVYAEYIMRNAGLGEAQAGVKIAGRNINNLRYIHDTTLMAESKEELKSLLMKVKEESEKVGLKLNIQKIKIMTSGSITSWQRDGETVETMADFVFLGSEITADGDCSHEIKRCLFLGRKVMTNLDSILPCQQRSI
;
A
#
# COMPACT_ATOMS: atom_id res chain seq x y z
N MET A 1 17.17 26.30 9.07
CA MET A 1 17.22 24.83 8.87
C MET A 1 15.99 24.09 9.43
N SER A 2 14.75 24.61 9.35
CA SER A 2 13.57 23.96 9.98
C SER A 2 12.43 23.62 9.01
N ARG A 3 12.64 23.73 7.70
CA ARG A 3 11.56 23.47 6.72
C ARG A 3 11.38 21.99 6.35
N LEU A 4 12.37 21.12 6.52
CA LEU A 4 12.32 19.72 6.09
C LEU A 4 11.46 18.81 7.00
N TYR A 5 11.34 19.12 8.29
CA TYR A 5 10.60 18.26 9.24
C TYR A 5 9.09 18.51 9.29
N LYS A 6 8.62 19.65 8.78
CA LYS A 6 7.19 19.99 8.83
C LYS A 6 6.38 19.35 7.68
N SER A 7 7.02 19.03 6.57
CA SER A 7 6.36 18.50 5.37
C SER A 7 5.71 17.14 5.57
N PRO A 8 6.39 16.11 6.14
CA PRO A 8 5.78 14.81 6.35
C PRO A 8 4.61 14.83 7.36
N CYS A 9 4.76 15.59 8.46
CA CYS A 9 3.70 15.74 9.45
C CYS A 9 2.48 16.44 8.88
N LEU A 10 2.68 17.48 8.08
CA LEU A 10 1.60 18.23 7.45
C LEU A 10 0.88 17.34 6.42
N PHE A 11 1.61 16.56 5.63
CA PHE A 11 1.03 15.61 4.69
C PHE A 11 0.14 14.58 5.41
N ASN A 12 0.60 14.02 6.52
CA ASN A 12 -0.16 13.05 7.30
C ASN A 12 -1.47 13.66 7.85
N VAL A 13 -1.44 14.92 8.30
CA VAL A 13 -2.66 15.62 8.75
C VAL A 13 -3.65 15.80 7.60
N TYR A 14 -3.18 16.21 6.42
CA TYR A 14 -4.04 16.33 5.24
C TYR A 14 -4.58 14.98 4.80
N ALA A 15 -3.76 13.94 4.76
CA ALA A 15 -4.19 12.60 4.41
C ALA A 15 -5.26 12.08 5.38
N GLU A 16 -5.08 12.29 6.68
CA GLU A 16 -6.09 11.91 7.69
C GLU A 16 -7.40 12.67 7.51
N TYR A 17 -7.33 13.99 7.29
CA TYR A 17 -8.49 14.83 7.03
C TYR A 17 -9.28 14.36 5.82
N ILE A 18 -8.60 14.12 4.69
CA ILE A 18 -9.21 13.64 3.45
C ILE A 18 -9.90 12.30 3.67
N MET A 19 -9.23 11.34 4.31
CA MET A 19 -9.76 9.99 4.51
C MET A 19 -10.97 9.97 5.45
N ARG A 20 -10.97 10.78 6.50
CA ARG A 20 -12.13 10.93 7.38
C ARG A 20 -13.33 11.52 6.65
N ASN A 21 -13.14 12.59 5.89
CA ASN A 21 -14.22 13.26 5.15
C ASN A 21 -14.73 12.40 3.99
N ALA A 22 -13.88 11.57 3.38
CA ALA A 22 -14.29 10.58 2.39
C ALA A 22 -15.11 9.41 2.99
N GLY A 23 -15.33 9.39 4.31
CA GLY A 23 -16.10 8.34 5.00
C GLY A 23 -15.35 7.01 5.10
N LEU A 24 -14.03 7.03 4.97
CA LEU A 24 -13.20 5.82 5.03
C LEU A 24 -12.90 5.39 6.49
N GLY A 25 -13.30 6.19 7.47
CA GLY A 25 -13.18 5.84 8.90
C GLY A 25 -14.29 4.92 9.41
N GLU A 26 -15.45 4.91 8.76
CA GLU A 26 -16.60 4.07 9.13
C GLU A 26 -16.70 2.92 8.13
N ALA A 27 -16.22 1.76 8.53
CA ALA A 27 -16.00 0.62 7.66
C ALA A 27 -17.30 -0.14 7.35
N GLN A 28 -18.18 0.41 6.51
CA GLN A 28 -19.23 -0.36 5.83
C GLN A 28 -18.71 -0.99 4.53
N ALA A 29 -17.70 -0.38 3.91
CA ALA A 29 -17.05 -0.81 2.68
C ALA A 29 -15.66 -1.39 2.98
N GLY A 30 -15.14 -2.25 2.13
CA GLY A 30 -13.79 -2.82 2.23
C GLY A 30 -13.77 -4.33 2.37
N VAL A 31 -12.58 -4.89 2.47
CA VAL A 31 -12.33 -6.33 2.58
C VAL A 31 -12.39 -6.77 4.04
N LYS A 32 -13.06 -7.89 4.32
CA LYS A 32 -13.10 -8.47 5.68
C LYS A 32 -11.81 -9.23 6.00
N ILE A 33 -11.07 -8.72 6.99
CA ILE A 33 -9.88 -9.37 7.52
C ILE A 33 -10.07 -9.57 9.02
N ALA A 34 -10.01 -10.81 9.49
CA ALA A 34 -10.20 -11.17 10.90
C ALA A 34 -11.47 -10.56 11.54
N GLY A 35 -12.58 -10.54 10.79
CA GLY A 35 -13.87 -10.02 11.25
C GLY A 35 -14.00 -8.50 11.23
N ARG A 36 -13.00 -7.76 10.77
CA ARG A 36 -13.02 -6.30 10.61
C ARG A 36 -13.02 -5.93 9.14
N ASN A 37 -13.81 -4.94 8.77
CA ASN A 37 -13.74 -4.36 7.43
C ASN A 37 -12.55 -3.42 7.35
N ILE A 38 -11.68 -3.64 6.36
CA ILE A 38 -10.53 -2.80 6.06
C ILE A 38 -10.71 -2.26 4.64
N ASN A 39 -10.85 -0.96 4.51
CA ASN A 39 -11.04 -0.29 3.22
C ASN A 39 -9.82 0.55 2.80
N ASN A 40 -8.89 0.81 3.71
CA ASN A 40 -7.65 1.49 3.40
C ASN A 40 -6.50 1.07 4.32
N LEU A 41 -5.29 1.12 3.78
CA LEU A 41 -4.04 1.01 4.52
C LEU A 41 -3.18 2.22 4.17
N ARG A 42 -2.55 2.81 5.18
CA ARG A 42 -1.74 4.02 4.99
C ARG A 42 -0.39 3.90 5.69
N TYR A 43 0.64 4.25 4.98
CA TYR A 43 1.99 4.31 5.53
C TYR A 43 2.76 5.45 4.88
N ILE A 44 3.08 6.48 5.66
CA ILE A 44 3.78 7.69 5.21
C ILE A 44 3.08 8.33 4.00
N HIS A 45 3.55 8.07 2.79
CA HIS A 45 3.02 8.60 1.53
C HIS A 45 2.22 7.57 0.72
N ASP A 46 2.29 6.31 1.12
CA ASP A 46 1.61 5.22 0.42
C ASP A 46 0.22 5.00 1.00
N THR A 47 -0.76 5.00 0.13
CA THR A 47 -2.15 4.72 0.48
C THR A 47 -2.69 3.63 -0.43
N THR A 48 -3.18 2.57 0.17
CA THR A 48 -3.88 1.49 -0.52
C THR A 48 -5.35 1.54 -0.17
N LEU A 49 -6.23 1.57 -1.17
CA LEU A 49 -7.67 1.41 -1.01
C LEU A 49 -8.04 -0.04 -1.30
N MET A 50 -8.95 -0.59 -0.52
CA MET A 50 -9.39 -1.98 -0.62
C MET A 50 -10.91 -2.04 -0.73
N ALA A 51 -11.42 -2.89 -1.61
CA ALA A 51 -12.84 -3.12 -1.81
C ALA A 51 -13.09 -4.54 -2.33
N GLU A 52 -14.28 -5.06 -2.08
CA GLU A 52 -14.71 -6.37 -2.59
C GLU A 52 -15.17 -6.32 -4.04
N SER A 53 -15.53 -5.13 -4.56
CA SER A 53 -15.99 -4.94 -5.93
C SER A 53 -15.31 -3.75 -6.62
N LYS A 54 -15.32 -3.79 -7.96
CA LYS A 54 -14.81 -2.71 -8.80
C LYS A 54 -15.59 -1.40 -8.59
N GLU A 55 -16.90 -1.50 -8.50
CA GLU A 55 -17.82 -0.38 -8.30
C GLU A 55 -17.57 0.31 -6.96
N GLU A 56 -17.38 -0.49 -5.92
CA GLU A 56 -17.06 -0.01 -4.59
C GLU A 56 -15.70 0.71 -4.57
N LEU A 57 -14.66 0.09 -5.15
CA LEU A 57 -13.33 0.72 -5.25
C LEU A 57 -13.38 2.03 -6.03
N LYS A 58 -14.16 2.08 -7.11
CA LYS A 58 -14.38 3.31 -7.88
C LYS A 58 -15.05 4.39 -7.04
N SER A 59 -16.08 4.04 -6.27
CA SER A 59 -16.76 4.96 -5.37
C SER A 59 -15.82 5.53 -4.30
N LEU A 60 -15.03 4.68 -3.65
CA LEU A 60 -14.03 5.09 -2.67
C LEU A 60 -13.00 6.05 -3.27
N LEU A 61 -12.47 5.72 -4.45
CA LEU A 61 -11.50 6.55 -5.13
C LEU A 61 -12.07 7.91 -5.55
N MET A 62 -13.34 7.96 -5.96
CA MET A 62 -14.01 9.23 -6.28
C MET A 62 -14.16 10.12 -5.06
N LYS A 63 -14.58 9.57 -3.93
CA LYS A 63 -14.68 10.31 -2.67
C LYS A 63 -13.33 10.88 -2.23
N VAL A 64 -12.27 10.08 -2.30
CA VAL A 64 -10.90 10.55 -1.98
C VAL A 64 -10.48 11.67 -2.93
N LYS A 65 -10.79 11.55 -4.23
CA LYS A 65 -10.51 12.60 -5.21
C LYS A 65 -11.21 13.91 -4.86
N GLU A 66 -12.51 13.87 -4.61
CA GLU A 66 -13.32 15.05 -4.27
C GLU A 66 -12.79 15.75 -3.01
N GLU A 67 -12.50 14.99 -1.95
CA GLU A 67 -11.98 15.55 -0.71
C GLU A 67 -10.55 16.10 -0.88
N SER A 68 -9.72 15.46 -1.72
CA SER A 68 -8.39 15.95 -2.05
C SER A 68 -8.44 17.28 -2.80
N GLU A 69 -9.35 17.42 -3.76
CA GLU A 69 -9.52 18.64 -4.56
C GLU A 69 -10.00 19.82 -3.71
N LYS A 70 -10.83 19.59 -2.68
CA LYS A 70 -11.27 20.63 -1.73
C LYS A 70 -10.11 21.25 -0.96
N VAL A 71 -9.05 20.50 -0.70
CA VAL A 71 -7.83 21.00 -0.02
C VAL A 71 -6.71 21.38 -1.01
N GLY A 72 -7.03 21.46 -2.31
CA GLY A 72 -6.08 21.87 -3.35
C GLY A 72 -5.07 20.79 -3.77
N LEU A 73 -5.29 19.54 -3.37
CA LEU A 73 -4.44 18.41 -3.76
C LEU A 73 -5.05 17.67 -4.95
N LYS A 74 -4.23 17.35 -5.95
CA LYS A 74 -4.66 16.57 -7.12
C LYS A 74 -4.06 15.17 -7.05
N LEU A 75 -4.91 14.16 -7.25
CA LEU A 75 -4.44 12.77 -7.40
C LEU A 75 -3.66 12.62 -8.70
N ASN A 76 -2.48 12.01 -8.62
CA ASN A 76 -1.71 11.66 -9.80
C ASN A 76 -2.17 10.30 -10.33
N ILE A 77 -3.02 10.31 -11.37
CA ILE A 77 -3.62 9.09 -11.95
C ILE A 77 -2.55 8.14 -12.51
N GLN A 78 -1.46 8.67 -13.05
CA GLN A 78 -0.37 7.85 -13.61
C GLN A 78 0.39 7.05 -12.54
N LYS A 79 0.29 7.46 -11.27
CA LYS A 79 0.87 6.72 -10.14
C LYS A 79 -0.10 5.75 -9.46
N ILE A 80 -1.38 5.81 -9.82
CA ILE A 80 -2.38 4.88 -9.30
C ILE A 80 -2.21 3.55 -10.02
N LYS A 81 -2.08 2.48 -9.24
CA LYS A 81 -2.00 1.12 -9.73
C LYS A 81 -3.11 0.30 -9.12
N ILE A 82 -3.66 -0.62 -9.88
CA ILE A 82 -4.77 -1.46 -9.43
C ILE A 82 -4.34 -2.92 -9.49
N MET A 83 -4.60 -3.63 -8.39
CA MET A 83 -4.46 -5.08 -8.33
C MET A 83 -5.84 -5.70 -8.06
N THR A 84 -6.12 -6.84 -8.68
CA THR A 84 -7.36 -7.58 -8.53
C THR A 84 -7.09 -9.06 -8.57
N SER A 85 -7.79 -9.83 -7.74
CA SER A 85 -7.74 -11.29 -7.74
C SER A 85 -8.58 -11.94 -8.87
N GLY A 86 -9.26 -11.13 -9.70
CA GLY A 86 -10.10 -11.60 -10.81
C GLY A 86 -9.63 -11.07 -12.17
N SER A 87 -10.22 -11.58 -13.24
CA SER A 87 -9.92 -11.21 -14.63
C SER A 87 -10.44 -9.82 -14.99
N ILE A 88 -9.93 -8.77 -14.37
CA ILE A 88 -10.21 -7.39 -14.79
C ILE A 88 -9.15 -6.99 -15.80
N THR A 89 -9.52 -6.99 -17.08
CA THR A 89 -8.60 -6.71 -18.20
C THR A 89 -8.33 -5.22 -18.44
N SER A 90 -9.19 -4.34 -17.97
CA SER A 90 -8.95 -2.89 -18.11
C SER A 90 -9.76 -2.07 -17.11
N TRP A 91 -9.16 -1.02 -16.60
CA TRP A 91 -9.80 0.02 -15.82
C TRP A 91 -9.65 1.34 -16.56
N GLN A 92 -10.76 1.90 -17.04
CA GLN A 92 -10.79 3.22 -17.66
C GLN A 92 -11.36 4.24 -16.67
N ARG A 93 -10.69 5.37 -16.55
CA ARG A 93 -11.16 6.50 -15.77
C ARG A 93 -10.89 7.81 -16.53
N ASP A 94 -11.93 8.63 -16.69
CA ASP A 94 -11.84 9.94 -17.35
C ASP A 94 -11.13 9.88 -18.74
N GLY A 95 -11.26 8.73 -19.47
CA GLY A 95 -10.57 8.49 -20.73
C GLY A 95 -9.13 7.98 -20.61
N GLU A 96 -8.57 7.89 -19.39
CA GLU A 96 -7.25 7.32 -19.14
C GLU A 96 -7.35 5.88 -18.65
N THR A 97 -6.46 5.04 -19.16
CA THR A 97 -6.34 3.64 -18.71
C THR A 97 -5.44 3.58 -17.47
N VAL A 98 -5.98 3.05 -16.37
CA VAL A 98 -5.16 2.80 -15.16
C VAL A 98 -4.45 1.46 -15.32
N GLU A 99 -3.16 1.44 -15.00
CA GLU A 99 -2.34 0.23 -15.07
C GLU A 99 -2.83 -0.81 -14.06
N THR A 100 -3.08 -2.02 -14.55
CA THR A 100 -3.35 -3.19 -13.72
C THR A 100 -2.07 -3.99 -13.54
N MET A 101 -1.82 -4.46 -12.32
CA MET A 101 -0.64 -5.27 -12.00
C MET A 101 -1.01 -6.57 -11.31
N ALA A 102 -0.17 -7.58 -11.53
CA ALA A 102 -0.34 -8.91 -10.92
C ALA A 102 0.27 -8.97 -9.51
N ASP A 103 1.27 -8.12 -9.26
CA ASP A 103 1.99 -8.04 -7.99
C ASP A 103 2.41 -6.62 -7.67
N PHE A 104 2.62 -6.32 -6.40
CA PHE A 104 3.23 -5.07 -5.96
C PHE A 104 3.91 -5.24 -4.59
N VAL A 105 4.90 -4.39 -4.33
CA VAL A 105 5.58 -4.37 -3.02
C VAL A 105 4.97 -3.30 -2.14
N PHE A 106 4.41 -3.71 -0.99
CA PHE A 106 3.87 -2.83 0.03
C PHE A 106 4.58 -3.06 1.37
N LEU A 107 5.16 -2.01 1.93
CA LEU A 107 5.94 -2.06 3.16
C LEU A 107 7.06 -3.12 3.17
N GLY A 108 7.66 -3.33 2.00
CA GLY A 108 8.72 -4.32 1.86
C GLY A 108 8.25 -5.76 1.68
N SER A 109 6.93 -6.02 1.64
CA SER A 109 6.35 -7.33 1.35
C SER A 109 5.76 -7.37 -0.05
N GLU A 110 6.01 -8.42 -0.78
CA GLU A 110 5.44 -8.67 -2.09
C GLU A 110 4.05 -9.27 -1.93
N ILE A 111 3.05 -8.62 -2.53
CA ILE A 111 1.65 -9.03 -2.54
C ILE A 111 1.28 -9.39 -3.96
N THR A 112 0.72 -10.58 -4.17
CA THR A 112 0.32 -11.10 -5.47
C THR A 112 -1.21 -11.16 -5.58
N ALA A 113 -1.74 -10.99 -6.79
CA ALA A 113 -3.17 -10.98 -7.06
C ALA A 113 -3.84 -12.36 -6.85
N ASP A 114 -3.09 -13.44 -7.01
CA ASP A 114 -3.52 -14.83 -6.77
C ASP A 114 -3.45 -15.26 -5.30
N GLY A 115 -2.84 -14.42 -4.44
CA GLY A 115 -2.65 -14.71 -3.02
C GLY A 115 -1.55 -15.73 -2.75
N ASP A 116 -0.73 -16.14 -3.74
CA ASP A 116 0.40 -17.04 -3.52
C ASP A 116 1.56 -16.31 -2.84
N CYS A 117 1.81 -16.63 -1.59
CA CYS A 117 2.91 -16.07 -0.82
C CYS A 117 4.24 -16.83 -0.96
N SER A 118 4.31 -17.88 -1.79
CA SER A 118 5.50 -18.73 -1.93
C SER A 118 6.72 -17.96 -2.40
N HIS A 119 6.53 -17.00 -3.30
CA HIS A 119 7.60 -16.14 -3.80
C HIS A 119 8.13 -15.21 -2.70
N GLU A 120 7.25 -14.57 -1.96
CA GLU A 120 7.60 -13.69 -0.84
C GLU A 120 8.33 -14.46 0.27
N ILE A 121 7.88 -15.66 0.61
CA ILE A 121 8.56 -16.52 1.60
C ILE A 121 9.99 -16.82 1.16
N LYS A 122 10.21 -17.21 -0.11
CA LYS A 122 11.54 -17.48 -0.65
C LYS A 122 12.41 -16.22 -0.64
N ARG A 123 11.86 -15.06 -1.00
CA ARG A 123 12.52 -13.77 -0.98
C ARG A 123 12.97 -13.40 0.44
N CYS A 124 12.08 -13.51 1.42
CA CYS A 124 12.41 -13.24 2.82
C CYS A 124 13.47 -14.18 3.37
N LEU A 125 13.41 -15.47 3.05
CA LEU A 125 14.45 -16.45 3.43
C LEU A 125 15.80 -16.11 2.81
N PHE A 126 15.82 -15.70 1.54
CA PHE A 126 17.05 -15.29 0.88
C PHE A 126 17.66 -14.05 1.53
N LEU A 127 16.84 -13.03 1.80
CA LEU A 127 17.29 -11.81 2.47
C LEU A 127 17.81 -12.11 3.88
N GLY A 128 17.11 -12.94 4.65
CA GLY A 128 17.54 -13.37 5.98
C GLY A 128 18.90 -14.08 5.94
N ARG A 129 19.10 -15.01 5.01
CA ARG A 129 20.39 -15.68 4.82
C ARG A 129 21.50 -14.68 4.49
N LYS A 130 21.23 -13.73 3.58
CA LYS A 130 22.22 -12.71 3.20
C LYS A 130 22.64 -11.85 4.39
N VAL A 131 21.70 -11.47 5.25
CA VAL A 131 21.99 -10.71 6.48
C VAL A 131 22.84 -11.54 7.44
N MET A 132 22.50 -12.81 7.65
CA MET A 132 23.27 -13.71 8.52
C MET A 132 24.68 -13.90 8.02
N THR A 133 24.86 -14.14 6.72
CA THR A 133 26.22 -14.29 6.12
C THR A 133 27.05 -13.01 6.28
N ASN A 134 26.44 -11.84 6.15
CA ASN A 134 27.13 -10.58 6.37
C ASN A 134 27.51 -10.39 7.86
N LEU A 135 26.66 -10.81 8.79
CA LEU A 135 26.94 -10.78 10.23
C LEU A 135 28.08 -11.70 10.61
N ASP A 136 28.17 -12.91 10.05
CA ASP A 136 29.26 -13.84 10.28
C ASP A 136 30.62 -13.27 9.83
N SER A 137 30.63 -12.43 8.79
CA SER A 137 31.84 -11.74 8.35
C SER A 137 32.30 -10.62 9.29
N ILE A 138 31.40 -10.05 10.08
CA ILE A 138 31.64 -8.94 11.02
C ILE A 138 31.92 -9.47 12.44
N LEU A 139 31.28 -10.58 12.82
CA LEU A 139 31.40 -11.24 14.12
C LEU A 139 31.95 -12.66 13.92
N PRO A 140 33.26 -12.83 13.66
CA PRO A 140 33.82 -14.17 13.59
C PRO A 140 33.58 -14.87 14.91
N CYS A 141 32.88 -16.01 14.84
CA CYS A 141 32.60 -16.85 16.00
C CYS A 141 33.93 -17.23 16.67
N GLN A 142 34.20 -16.65 17.82
CA GLN A 142 35.30 -17.13 18.67
C GLN A 142 34.94 -18.56 19.04
N GLN A 143 35.57 -19.54 18.40
CA GLN A 143 35.59 -20.92 18.85
C GLN A 143 36.15 -20.92 20.26
N ARG A 144 35.27 -21.03 21.25
CA ARG A 144 35.71 -21.43 22.58
C ARG A 144 36.18 -22.88 22.48
N SER A 145 37.48 -23.06 22.43
CA SER A 145 38.12 -24.35 22.71
C SER A 145 37.75 -24.74 24.13
N ILE A 146 37.08 -25.88 24.28
CA ILE A 146 36.87 -26.57 25.53
C ILE A 146 38.11 -27.43 25.79
#